data_99d17d03710a3cd36bd958f5c7c6a310
#
_entry.id   99d17d03710a3cd36bd958f5c7c6a310
#
_cell.length_a   1.000
_cell.length_b   1.000
_cell.length_c   1.000
_cell.angle_alpha   90.00
_cell.angle_beta   90.00
_cell.angle_gamma   90.00
#
_symmetry.space_group_name_H-M   'P 1'
#
loop_
_entity.id
_entity.type
_entity.pdbx_description
1 polymer ?
#
loop_
_entity_poly.entity_id
_entity_poly.type
_entity_poly.pdbx_seq_one_letter_code
_entity_poly.pdbx_strand_id
1 'polypeptide(L)'
;MKFNEKELELDLYKLDEGWLDLPMISFKWGQKSVEVEMDARNIKIQLEQLRATIDGRMRENPAEYGIQKVTEATITAAITIHPEVMKLTKECNDRDKESKELKIMNLAIEAKRKALEGLTQLYSTGYFASKPILGSPASEFVQEKETKKLNTESNKKLLKRKT
;
A
#
# COMPACT_ATOMS: atom_id res chain seq x y z
N MET A 1 3.23 -1.41 10.43
CA MET A 1 4.05 -0.42 9.70
C MET A 1 3.17 0.77 9.31
N LYS A 2 3.66 2.03 9.31
CA LYS A 2 2.89 3.18 8.82
C LYS A 2 3.39 3.53 7.42
N PHE A 3 2.52 3.40 6.43
CA PHE A 3 2.79 3.82 5.06
C PHE A 3 2.58 5.33 4.93
N ASN A 4 3.44 5.99 4.15
CA ASN A 4 3.26 7.39 3.83
C ASN A 4 2.45 7.51 2.53
N GLU A 5 1.14 7.70 2.67
CA GLU A 5 0.21 7.81 1.54
C GLU A 5 0.59 8.97 0.58
N LYS A 6 1.27 9.99 1.10
CA LYS A 6 1.78 11.12 0.28
C LYS A 6 2.76 10.67 -0.80
N GLU A 7 3.49 9.57 -0.58
CA GLU A 7 4.39 9.01 -1.60
C GLU A 7 3.64 8.45 -2.83
N LEU A 8 2.32 8.21 -2.70
CA LEU A 8 1.46 7.72 -3.78
C LEU A 8 0.65 8.83 -4.46
N GLU A 9 0.58 10.03 -3.89
CA GLU A 9 -0.13 11.16 -4.47
C GLU A 9 0.44 11.55 -5.83
N LEU A 10 -0.46 12.00 -6.72
CA LEU A 10 -0.13 12.52 -8.04
C LEU A 10 -0.49 13.99 -8.09
N ASP A 11 0.48 14.83 -8.43
CA ASP A 11 0.24 16.24 -8.71
C ASP A 11 0.33 16.48 -10.23
N LEU A 12 -0.78 16.94 -10.80
CA LEU A 12 -0.87 17.23 -12.24
C LEU A 12 0.05 18.35 -12.71
N TYR A 13 0.47 19.23 -11.79
CA TYR A 13 1.34 20.38 -12.07
C TYR A 13 2.82 20.08 -11.83
N LYS A 14 3.14 18.89 -11.26
CA LYS A 14 4.48 18.48 -10.84
C LYS A 14 4.78 17.06 -11.31
N LEU A 15 4.45 16.76 -12.56
CA LEU A 15 4.67 15.43 -13.13
C LEU A 15 6.16 15.09 -13.21
N ASP A 16 7.00 16.07 -13.45
CA ASP A 16 8.46 15.96 -13.45
C ASP A 16 9.00 15.55 -12.08
N GLU A 17 8.55 16.19 -10.99
CA GLU A 17 8.88 15.78 -9.63
C GLU A 17 8.43 14.33 -9.37
N GLY A 18 7.20 13.97 -9.79
CA GLY A 18 6.68 12.62 -9.67
C GLY A 18 7.52 11.55 -10.36
N TRP A 19 8.08 11.86 -11.54
CA TRP A 19 8.99 10.99 -12.26
C TRP A 19 10.38 10.89 -11.63
N LEU A 20 10.89 12.00 -11.10
CA LEU A 20 12.21 12.04 -10.44
C LEU A 20 12.21 11.26 -9.12
N ASP A 21 11.11 11.33 -8.35
CA ASP A 21 10.99 10.67 -7.05
C ASP A 21 10.71 9.16 -7.16
N LEU A 22 10.04 8.74 -8.23
CA LEU A 22 9.57 7.36 -8.40
C LEU A 22 10.66 6.28 -8.24
N PRO A 23 11.88 6.42 -8.82
CA PRO A 23 12.93 5.42 -8.67
C PRO A 23 13.37 5.24 -7.21
N MET A 24 13.48 6.33 -6.46
CA MET A 24 13.89 6.29 -5.05
C MET A 24 12.80 5.66 -4.17
N ILE A 25 11.53 5.99 -4.43
CA ILE A 25 10.37 5.40 -3.75
C ILE A 25 10.34 3.89 -4.03
N SER A 26 10.47 3.48 -5.30
CA SER A 26 10.49 2.07 -5.70
C SER A 26 11.64 1.30 -5.06
N PHE A 27 12.84 1.86 -5.05
CA PHE A 27 14.00 1.25 -4.43
C PHE A 27 13.83 1.06 -2.92
N LYS A 28 13.39 2.11 -2.21
CA LYS A 28 13.14 2.09 -0.77
C LYS A 28 12.15 0.98 -0.36
N TRP A 29 11.01 0.92 -1.03
CA TRP A 29 9.97 -0.05 -0.70
C TRP A 29 10.31 -1.46 -1.21
N GLY A 30 11.02 -1.57 -2.33
CA GLY A 30 11.57 -2.81 -2.83
C GLY A 30 12.56 -3.45 -1.85
N GLN A 31 13.53 -2.68 -1.36
CA GLN A 31 14.47 -3.16 -0.33
C GLN A 31 13.74 -3.62 0.93
N LYS A 32 12.78 -2.82 1.41
CA LYS A 32 12.02 -3.17 2.61
C LYS A 32 11.20 -4.45 2.43
N SER A 33 10.66 -4.66 1.23
CA SER A 33 9.94 -5.89 0.89
C SER A 33 10.83 -7.12 0.98
N VAL A 34 12.04 -7.04 0.45
CA VAL A 34 13.03 -8.15 0.52
C VAL A 34 13.41 -8.44 1.98
N GLU A 35 13.71 -7.40 2.76
CA GLU A 35 14.08 -7.53 4.18
C GLU A 35 12.98 -8.27 4.97
N VAL A 36 11.73 -7.80 4.88
CA VAL A 36 10.61 -8.40 5.62
C VAL A 36 10.28 -9.81 5.12
N GLU A 37 10.41 -10.07 3.81
CA GLU A 37 10.21 -11.42 3.27
C GLU A 37 11.27 -12.41 3.78
N MET A 38 12.53 -11.97 3.90
CA MET A 38 13.59 -12.80 4.47
C MET A 38 13.35 -13.06 5.96
N ASP A 39 12.92 -12.04 6.73
CA ASP A 39 12.57 -12.20 8.14
C ASP A 39 11.41 -13.19 8.32
N ALA A 40 10.35 -13.06 7.53
CA ALA A 40 9.21 -13.97 7.58
C ALA A 40 9.63 -15.42 7.29
N ARG A 41 10.53 -15.62 6.31
CA ARG A 41 11.08 -16.93 5.99
C ARG A 41 11.92 -17.50 7.14
N ASN A 42 12.76 -16.69 7.74
CA ASN A 42 13.60 -17.11 8.86
C ASN A 42 12.77 -17.52 10.08
N ILE A 43 11.74 -16.75 10.44
CA ILE A 43 10.84 -17.08 11.54
C ILE A 43 10.09 -18.37 11.25
N LYS A 44 9.66 -18.60 10.00
CA LYS A 44 9.00 -19.84 9.62
C LYS A 44 9.91 -21.06 9.81
N ILE A 45 11.18 -20.95 9.41
CA ILE A 45 12.19 -22.00 9.64
C ILE A 45 12.37 -22.25 11.14
N GLN A 46 12.49 -21.21 11.94
CA GLN A 46 12.60 -21.32 13.40
C GLN A 46 11.37 -22.01 14.03
N LEU A 47 10.17 -21.70 13.53
CA LEU A 47 8.94 -22.35 14.00
C LEU A 47 8.93 -23.84 13.67
N GLU A 48 9.36 -24.25 12.48
CA GLU A 48 9.47 -25.65 12.10
C GLU A 48 10.51 -26.38 12.93
N GLN A 49 11.68 -25.78 13.19
CA GLN A 49 12.72 -26.34 14.05
C GLN A 49 12.24 -26.49 15.50
N LEU A 50 11.55 -25.48 16.04
CA LEU A 50 10.99 -25.53 17.39
C LEU A 50 9.96 -26.64 17.52
N ARG A 51 9.04 -26.77 16.54
CA ARG A 51 8.05 -27.87 16.52
C ARG A 51 8.72 -29.24 16.50
N ALA A 52 9.75 -29.43 15.68
CA ALA A 52 10.48 -30.69 15.61
C ALA A 52 11.22 -31.01 16.94
N THR A 53 11.80 -29.98 17.56
CA THR A 53 12.49 -30.14 18.84
C THR A 53 11.52 -30.53 19.96
N ILE A 54 10.35 -29.88 20.02
CA ILE A 54 9.33 -30.18 21.02
C ILE A 54 8.71 -31.55 20.76
N ASP A 55 8.47 -31.92 19.50
CA ASP A 55 7.98 -33.27 19.13
C ASP A 55 8.93 -34.36 19.69
N GLY A 56 10.24 -34.22 19.46
CA GLY A 56 11.24 -35.14 20.00
C GLY A 56 11.17 -35.26 21.53
N ARG A 57 11.16 -34.12 22.24
CA ARG A 57 11.08 -34.10 23.71
C ARG A 57 9.80 -34.75 24.25
N MET A 58 8.64 -34.49 23.60
CA MET A 58 7.36 -35.07 24.01
C MET A 58 7.31 -36.61 23.78
N ARG A 59 8.01 -37.11 22.79
CA ARG A 59 8.14 -38.57 22.56
C ARG A 59 9.08 -39.23 23.55
N GLU A 60 10.15 -38.52 23.96
CA GLU A 60 11.11 -39.02 24.96
C GLU A 60 10.50 -39.04 26.36
N ASN A 61 9.79 -37.96 26.73
CA ASN A 61 9.26 -37.77 28.10
C ASN A 61 7.77 -37.37 28.09
N PRO A 62 6.86 -38.25 27.64
CA PRO A 62 5.44 -37.90 27.44
C PRO A 62 4.73 -37.53 28.77
N ALA A 63 5.16 -38.05 29.89
CA ALA A 63 4.59 -37.78 31.21
C ALA A 63 4.74 -36.33 31.64
N GLU A 64 5.87 -35.66 31.30
CA GLU A 64 6.11 -34.25 31.60
C GLU A 64 5.12 -33.31 30.93
N TYR A 65 4.59 -33.74 29.78
CA TYR A 65 3.62 -32.99 28.98
C TYR A 65 2.17 -33.46 29.18
N GLY A 66 1.92 -34.31 30.19
CA GLY A 66 0.59 -34.84 30.50
C GLY A 66 0.02 -35.80 29.43
N ILE A 67 0.88 -36.35 28.59
CA ILE A 67 0.49 -37.26 27.54
C ILE A 67 0.40 -38.70 28.07
N GLN A 68 -0.83 -39.21 28.24
CA GLN A 68 -1.06 -40.57 28.71
C GLN A 68 -0.83 -41.64 27.62
N LYS A 69 -1.15 -41.30 26.38
CA LYS A 69 -0.99 -42.19 25.22
C LYS A 69 -0.28 -41.46 24.10
N VAL A 70 0.89 -41.91 23.72
CA VAL A 70 1.69 -41.34 22.63
C VAL A 70 1.06 -41.73 21.28
N THR A 71 0.38 -40.77 20.65
CA THR A 71 -0.13 -40.88 19.30
C THR A 71 0.20 -39.59 18.53
N GLU A 72 0.26 -39.68 17.20
CA GLU A 72 0.52 -38.48 16.40
C GLU A 72 -0.49 -37.32 16.72
N ALA A 73 -1.76 -37.68 16.92
CA ALA A 73 -2.80 -36.71 17.23
C ALA A 73 -2.56 -36.02 18.58
N THR A 74 -2.18 -36.82 19.63
CA THR A 74 -1.94 -36.21 20.97
C THR A 74 -0.70 -35.34 20.98
N ILE A 75 0.37 -35.76 20.30
CA ILE A 75 1.59 -34.97 20.19
C ILE A 75 1.33 -33.67 19.40
N THR A 76 0.69 -33.77 18.23
CA THR A 76 0.37 -32.59 17.41
C THR A 76 -0.51 -31.57 18.17
N ALA A 77 -1.50 -32.06 18.93
CA ALA A 77 -2.33 -31.22 19.76
C ALA A 77 -1.51 -30.53 20.85
N ALA A 78 -0.62 -31.27 21.56
CA ALA A 78 0.24 -30.73 22.61
C ALA A 78 1.24 -29.69 22.05
N ILE A 79 1.85 -29.93 20.89
CA ILE A 79 2.73 -28.98 20.21
C ILE A 79 1.97 -27.69 19.87
N THR A 80 0.75 -27.81 19.37
CA THR A 80 -0.05 -26.66 18.93
C THR A 80 -0.36 -25.70 20.08
N ILE A 81 -0.59 -26.22 21.28
CA ILE A 81 -0.90 -25.42 22.48
C ILE A 81 0.37 -25.02 23.27
N HIS A 82 1.55 -25.48 22.85
CA HIS A 82 2.79 -25.15 23.56
C HIS A 82 3.06 -23.63 23.51
N PRO A 83 3.34 -22.98 24.67
CA PRO A 83 3.44 -21.52 24.76
C PRO A 83 4.45 -20.90 23.77
N GLU A 84 5.63 -21.54 23.63
CA GLU A 84 6.67 -21.05 22.70
C GLU A 84 6.24 -21.18 21.23
N VAL A 85 5.55 -22.28 20.88
CA VAL A 85 5.03 -22.49 19.52
C VAL A 85 3.93 -21.46 19.21
N MET A 86 3.03 -21.22 20.17
CA MET A 86 1.98 -20.21 20.01
C MET A 86 2.57 -18.81 19.82
N LYS A 87 3.58 -18.45 20.64
CA LYS A 87 4.27 -17.15 20.51
C LYS A 87 4.92 -16.98 19.14
N LEU A 88 5.70 -17.98 18.70
CA LEU A 88 6.40 -17.92 17.42
C LEU A 88 5.45 -18.00 16.22
N THR A 89 4.33 -18.73 16.37
CA THR A 89 3.26 -18.75 15.34
C THR A 89 2.63 -17.38 15.18
N LYS A 90 2.37 -16.67 16.29
CA LYS A 90 1.86 -15.30 16.21
C LYS A 90 2.85 -14.36 15.51
N GLU A 91 4.12 -14.44 15.87
CA GLU A 91 5.16 -13.64 15.23
C GLU A 91 5.28 -13.94 13.72
N CYS A 92 5.20 -15.21 13.32
CA CYS A 92 5.16 -15.63 11.92
C CYS A 92 3.99 -14.99 11.17
N ASN A 93 2.79 -15.03 11.77
CA ASN A 93 1.60 -14.42 11.17
C ASN A 93 1.71 -12.88 11.05
N ASP A 94 2.31 -12.22 12.05
CA ASP A 94 2.51 -10.77 12.02
C ASP A 94 3.50 -10.37 10.90
N ARG A 95 4.58 -11.14 10.70
CA ARG A 95 5.52 -10.93 9.58
C ARG A 95 4.93 -11.27 8.22
N ASP A 96 4.13 -12.31 8.13
CA ASP A 96 3.39 -12.63 6.89
C ASP A 96 2.42 -11.51 6.51
N LYS A 97 1.74 -10.92 7.49
CA LYS A 97 0.86 -9.76 7.27
C LYS A 97 1.68 -8.57 6.74
N GLU A 98 2.78 -8.24 7.39
CA GLU A 98 3.66 -7.13 6.98
C GLU A 98 4.20 -7.33 5.55
N SER A 99 4.61 -8.55 5.21
CA SER A 99 5.03 -8.90 3.84
C SER A 99 3.93 -8.68 2.80
N LYS A 100 2.68 -9.04 3.12
CA LYS A 100 1.52 -8.81 2.25
C LYS A 100 1.22 -7.32 2.08
N GLU A 101 1.30 -6.54 3.15
CA GLU A 101 1.11 -5.09 3.10
C GLU A 101 2.17 -4.42 2.20
N LEU A 102 3.42 -4.85 2.27
CA LEU A 102 4.49 -4.35 1.38
C LEU A 102 4.27 -4.74 -0.09
N LYS A 103 3.73 -5.92 -0.37
CA LYS A 103 3.33 -6.30 -1.73
C LYS A 103 2.25 -5.36 -2.29
N ILE A 104 1.26 -5.00 -1.46
CA ILE A 104 0.23 -4.02 -1.84
C ILE A 104 0.87 -2.66 -2.13
N MET A 105 1.82 -2.20 -1.29
CA MET A 105 2.53 -0.95 -1.52
C MET A 105 3.31 -0.94 -2.83
N ASN A 106 4.03 -2.01 -3.16
CA ASN A 106 4.74 -2.14 -4.42
C ASN A 106 3.78 -2.10 -5.63
N LEU A 107 2.62 -2.75 -5.54
CA LEU A 107 1.58 -2.67 -6.57
C LEU A 107 1.02 -1.24 -6.72
N ALA A 108 0.87 -0.50 -5.62
CA ALA A 108 0.43 0.90 -5.66
C ALA A 108 1.48 1.80 -6.32
N ILE A 109 2.78 1.58 -6.08
CA ILE A 109 3.88 2.28 -6.76
C ILE A 109 3.85 2.01 -8.27
N GLU A 110 3.64 0.77 -8.69
CA GLU A 110 3.48 0.42 -10.11
C GLU A 110 2.23 1.07 -10.74
N ALA A 111 1.14 1.16 -9.98
CA ALA A 111 -0.05 1.90 -10.42
C ALA A 111 0.23 3.40 -10.58
N LYS A 112 0.98 4.00 -9.63
CA LYS A 112 1.45 5.39 -9.73
C LYS A 112 2.29 5.60 -11.00
N ARG A 113 3.23 4.70 -11.31
CA ARG A 113 4.04 4.76 -12.53
C ARG A 113 3.17 4.79 -13.78
N LYS A 114 2.20 3.86 -13.89
CA LYS A 114 1.28 3.81 -15.04
C LYS A 114 0.41 5.05 -15.15
N ALA A 115 -0.01 5.62 -14.03
CA ALA A 115 -0.78 6.86 -14.03
C ALA A 115 0.07 8.06 -14.50
N LEU A 116 1.34 8.16 -14.07
CA LEU A 116 2.28 9.16 -14.57
C LEU A 116 2.52 9.02 -16.08
N GLU A 117 2.70 7.80 -16.60
CA GLU A 117 2.82 7.52 -18.03
C GLU A 117 1.60 8.04 -18.79
N GLY A 118 0.38 7.69 -18.33
CA GLY A 118 -0.87 8.14 -18.94
C GLY A 118 -1.04 9.66 -18.91
N LEU A 119 -0.73 10.30 -17.78
CA LEU A 119 -0.79 11.77 -17.65
C LEU A 119 0.22 12.46 -18.58
N THR A 120 1.45 11.96 -18.65
CA THR A 120 2.47 12.49 -19.55
C THR A 120 2.03 12.39 -21.03
N GLN A 121 1.39 11.27 -21.40
CA GLN A 121 0.84 11.10 -22.75
C GLN A 121 -0.30 12.07 -23.03
N LEU A 122 -1.21 12.29 -22.07
CA LEU A 122 -2.29 13.27 -22.22
C LEU A 122 -1.75 14.70 -22.38
N TYR A 123 -0.68 15.07 -21.65
CA TYR A 123 0.00 16.34 -21.85
C TYR A 123 0.62 16.46 -23.24
N SER A 124 1.32 15.46 -23.71
CA SER A 124 1.98 15.46 -25.02
C SER A 124 0.99 15.55 -26.19
N THR A 125 -0.21 15.00 -26.03
CA THR A 125 -1.29 15.09 -27.04
C THR A 125 -2.08 16.39 -27.00
N GLY A 126 -1.75 17.32 -26.08
CA GLY A 126 -2.46 18.59 -25.94
C GLY A 126 -3.87 18.45 -25.34
N TYR A 127 -4.20 17.33 -24.71
CA TYR A 127 -5.53 17.08 -24.11
C TYR A 127 -5.93 18.20 -23.14
N PHE A 128 -4.99 18.72 -22.36
CA PHE A 128 -5.22 19.78 -21.38
C PHE A 128 -5.17 21.20 -21.99
N ALA A 129 -4.73 21.35 -23.24
CA ALA A 129 -4.67 22.64 -23.89
C ALA A 129 -6.08 23.20 -24.22
N SER A 130 -7.06 22.32 -24.43
CA SER A 130 -8.45 22.66 -24.75
C SER A 130 -9.38 22.66 -23.54
N LYS A 131 -8.96 22.10 -22.42
CA LYS A 131 -9.75 22.04 -21.16
C LYS A 131 -8.88 22.53 -20.01
N PRO A 132 -9.24 23.64 -19.36
CA PRO A 132 -8.50 24.08 -18.16
C PRO A 132 -8.64 22.97 -17.09
N ILE A 133 -7.51 22.59 -16.50
CA ILE A 133 -7.48 21.63 -15.39
C ILE A 133 -8.22 22.25 -14.21
N LEU A 134 -9.25 21.59 -13.70
CA LEU A 134 -10.01 22.06 -12.53
C LEU A 134 -9.03 22.34 -11.37
N GLY A 135 -9.10 23.56 -10.80
CA GLY A 135 -8.18 23.99 -9.72
C GLY A 135 -6.85 24.58 -10.20
N SER A 136 -6.64 24.74 -11.52
CA SER A 136 -5.49 25.53 -12.01
C SER A 136 -5.71 27.04 -11.88
N PRO A 137 -4.65 27.85 -11.69
CA PRO A 137 -4.77 29.31 -11.81
C PRO A 137 -5.41 29.74 -13.14
N ALA A 138 -5.19 28.97 -14.22
CA ALA A 138 -5.82 29.17 -15.51
C ALA A 138 -7.33 28.86 -15.49
N SER A 139 -7.78 27.84 -14.73
CA SER A 139 -9.21 27.52 -14.60
C SER A 139 -9.97 28.57 -13.80
N GLU A 140 -9.35 29.12 -12.75
CA GLU A 140 -9.92 30.23 -11.97
C GLU A 140 -10.05 31.47 -12.82
N PHE A 141 -9.06 31.76 -13.66
CA PHE A 141 -9.08 32.91 -14.59
C PHE A 141 -10.17 32.76 -15.70
N VAL A 142 -10.40 31.55 -16.16
CA VAL A 142 -11.46 31.25 -17.14
C VAL A 142 -12.84 31.34 -16.50
N GLN A 143 -13.02 30.77 -15.29
CA GLN A 143 -14.28 30.87 -14.54
C GLN A 143 -14.60 32.33 -14.17
N GLU A 144 -13.61 33.11 -13.77
CA GLU A 144 -13.79 34.51 -13.45
C GLU A 144 -14.16 35.36 -14.70
N LYS A 145 -13.61 35.04 -15.88
CA LYS A 145 -14.00 35.67 -17.15
C LYS A 145 -15.42 35.26 -17.61
N GLU A 146 -15.81 34.01 -17.44
CA GLU A 146 -17.14 33.55 -17.78
C GLU A 146 -18.22 34.15 -16.86
N THR A 147 -17.97 34.20 -15.56
CA THR A 147 -18.88 34.85 -14.61
C THR A 147 -19.00 36.36 -14.84
N LYS A 148 -17.92 37.04 -15.21
CA LYS A 148 -17.96 38.46 -15.60
C LYS A 148 -18.74 38.71 -16.90
N LYS A 149 -18.64 37.81 -17.88
CA LYS A 149 -19.44 37.88 -19.13
C LYS A 149 -20.93 37.65 -18.87
N LEU A 150 -21.28 36.64 -18.08
CA LEU A 150 -22.67 36.34 -17.71
C LEU A 150 -23.32 37.49 -16.95
N ASN A 151 -22.60 38.11 -16.02
CA ASN A 151 -23.08 39.28 -15.24
C ASN A 151 -23.28 40.51 -16.13
N THR A 152 -22.39 40.73 -17.12
CA THR A 152 -22.50 41.87 -18.06
C THR A 152 -23.68 41.66 -19.04
N GLU A 153 -23.93 40.43 -19.50
CA GLU A 153 -25.08 40.14 -20.36
C GLU A 153 -26.40 40.23 -19.61
N SER A 154 -26.45 39.75 -18.35
CA SER A 154 -27.62 39.88 -17.48
C SER A 154 -27.99 41.33 -17.21
N ASN A 155 -26.99 42.15 -16.92
CA ASN A 155 -27.18 43.59 -16.71
C ASN A 155 -27.63 44.35 -17.98
N LYS A 156 -27.11 43.97 -19.16
CA LYS A 156 -27.58 44.51 -20.45
C LYS A 156 -29.04 44.12 -20.76
N LYS A 157 -29.46 42.90 -20.41
CA LYS A 157 -30.86 42.43 -20.57
C LYS A 157 -31.82 43.14 -19.63
N LEU A 158 -31.37 43.46 -18.40
CA LEU A 158 -32.17 44.21 -17.41
C LEU A 158 -32.36 45.69 -17.82
N LEU A 159 -31.33 46.32 -18.41
CA LEU A 159 -31.41 47.71 -18.91
C LEU A 159 -32.33 47.82 -20.14
N LYS A 160 -32.36 46.81 -21.03
CA LYS A 160 -33.27 46.80 -22.19
C LYS A 160 -34.76 46.53 -21.83
N ARG A 161 -35.08 46.10 -20.63
CA ARG A 161 -36.45 45.88 -20.17
C ARG A 161 -37.04 47.06 -19.43
N LYS A 162 -36.26 48.12 -19.20
CA LYS A 162 -36.70 49.36 -18.52
C LYS A 162 -36.87 50.55 -19.46
N THR A 163 -36.65 50.32 -20.76
CA THR A 163 -36.97 51.24 -21.86
C THR A 163 -38.10 50.67 -22.71
#